data_6c88add81c3de486a69529b87d7e28e0
#
_entry.id   6c88add81c3de486a69529b87d7e28e0
#
_cell.length_a   1.000
_cell.length_b   1.000
_cell.length_c   1.000
_cell.angle_alpha   90.00
_cell.angle_beta   90.00
_cell.angle_gamma   90.00
#
_symmetry.space_group_name_H-M   'P 1'
#
loop_
_entity.id
_entity.type
_entity.pdbx_description
1 polymer ?
#
loop_
_entity_poly.entity_id
_entity_poly.type
_entity_poly.pdbx_seq_one_letter_code
_entity_poly.pdbx_strand_id
1 'polypeptide(L)'
;MANFKDRVEAEYESIENTLSFLPDKPISHLSQLELAGLAALIHNFYNGIENILKQTFQLKSIEIPTGSSWHQELLLKAKNENIISDKLADKLKEYLGFRHFFTHAYALDLHPSRLESLIEKNSRNI
;
A
#
# COMPACT_ATOMS: atom_id res chain seq x y z
N MET A 1 -6.19 25.18 9.23
CA MET A 1 -6.61 23.86 8.76
C MET A 1 -5.76 23.44 7.56
N ALA A 2 -5.22 22.22 7.56
CA ALA A 2 -4.40 21.75 6.46
C ALA A 2 -5.24 21.63 5.18
N ASN A 3 -4.71 22.15 4.06
CA ASN A 3 -5.37 22.02 2.77
C ASN A 3 -5.02 20.66 2.14
N PHE A 4 -5.58 20.39 0.96
CA PHE A 4 -5.37 19.12 0.25
C PHE A 4 -3.88 18.86 0.01
N LYS A 5 -3.15 19.87 -0.47
CA LYS A 5 -1.72 19.75 -0.76
C LYS A 5 -0.92 19.34 0.47
N ASP A 6 -1.19 20.00 1.61
CA ASP A 6 -0.49 19.69 2.86
C ASP A 6 -0.78 18.26 3.32
N ARG A 7 -2.01 17.81 3.13
CA ARG A 7 -2.40 16.45 3.51
C ARG A 7 -1.72 15.40 2.65
N VAL A 8 -1.63 15.63 1.34
CA VAL A 8 -0.94 14.72 0.43
C VAL A 8 0.56 14.69 0.75
N GLU A 9 1.16 15.83 1.02
CA GLU A 9 2.58 15.88 1.38
C GLU A 9 2.84 15.11 2.68
N ALA A 10 1.97 15.23 3.66
CA ALA A 10 2.11 14.51 4.92
C ALA A 10 2.05 12.99 4.71
N GLU A 11 1.12 12.51 3.88
CA GLU A 11 1.03 11.09 3.56
C GLU A 11 2.25 10.61 2.78
N TYR A 12 2.75 11.43 1.86
CA TYR A 12 3.93 11.11 1.09
C TYR A 12 5.16 10.96 2.00
N GLU A 13 5.34 11.88 2.94
CA GLU A 13 6.43 11.80 3.91
C GLU A 13 6.31 10.54 4.77
N SER A 14 5.10 10.20 5.17
CA SER A 14 4.85 8.99 5.95
C SER A 14 5.26 7.74 5.17
N ILE A 15 4.92 7.68 3.88
CA ILE A 15 5.29 6.56 3.02
C ILE A 15 6.82 6.48 2.86
N GLU A 16 7.48 7.61 2.57
CA GLU A 16 8.93 7.63 2.42
C GLU A 16 9.63 7.19 3.70
N ASN A 17 9.15 7.67 4.85
CA ASN A 17 9.70 7.30 6.13
C ASN A 17 9.54 5.79 6.38
N THR A 18 8.38 5.25 6.05
CA THR A 18 8.11 3.81 6.17
C THR A 18 9.09 3.01 5.31
N LEU A 19 9.27 3.41 4.06
CA LEU A 19 10.17 2.72 3.14
C LEU A 19 11.64 2.76 3.60
N SER A 20 12.05 3.81 4.31
CA SER A 20 13.41 3.93 4.81
C SER A 20 13.76 2.87 5.86
N PHE A 21 12.76 2.23 6.46
CA PHE A 21 12.98 1.17 7.45
C PHE A 21 13.10 -0.22 6.84
N LEU A 22 13.02 -0.35 5.50
CA LEU A 22 13.19 -1.65 4.85
C LEU A 22 14.61 -2.19 5.10
N PRO A 23 14.72 -3.51 5.41
CA PRO A 23 16.04 -4.09 5.72
C PRO A 23 16.93 -4.22 4.48
N ASP A 24 18.25 -4.15 4.71
CA ASP A 24 19.24 -4.30 3.64
C ASP A 24 19.59 -5.74 3.33
N LYS A 25 19.21 -6.68 4.15
CA LYS A 25 19.55 -8.09 3.95
C LYS A 25 18.47 -8.82 3.15
N PRO A 26 18.82 -9.96 2.50
CA PRO A 26 17.83 -10.74 1.76
C PRO A 26 16.66 -11.18 2.64
N ILE A 27 15.47 -11.15 2.06
CA ILE A 27 14.24 -11.48 2.81
C ILE A 27 14.28 -12.92 3.34
N SER A 28 14.90 -13.84 2.60
CA SER A 28 15.03 -15.23 3.04
C SER A 28 15.85 -15.40 4.33
N HIS A 29 16.65 -14.37 4.69
CA HIS A 29 17.48 -14.39 5.89
C HIS A 29 16.82 -13.70 7.08
N LEU A 30 15.58 -13.22 6.93
CA LEU A 30 14.88 -12.52 8.01
C LEU A 30 14.29 -13.51 9.02
N SER A 31 14.32 -13.13 10.29
CA SER A 31 13.63 -13.87 11.33
C SER A 31 12.12 -13.68 11.21
N GLN A 32 11.35 -14.49 11.95
CA GLN A 32 9.89 -14.32 11.98
C GLN A 32 9.49 -12.93 12.49
N LEU A 33 10.21 -12.42 13.47
CA LEU A 33 9.94 -11.08 13.99
C LEU A 33 10.22 -10.01 12.93
N GLU A 34 11.32 -10.15 12.20
CA GLU A 34 11.65 -9.23 11.13
C GLU A 34 10.64 -9.31 9.99
N LEU A 35 10.16 -10.51 9.65
CA LEU A 35 9.11 -10.67 8.65
C LEU A 35 7.81 -10.00 9.07
N ALA A 36 7.43 -10.13 10.34
CA ALA A 36 6.23 -9.47 10.85
C ALA A 36 6.37 -7.95 10.78
N GLY A 37 7.56 -7.41 11.09
CA GLY A 37 7.83 -6.00 10.97
C GLY A 37 7.75 -5.51 9.54
N LEU A 38 8.33 -6.28 8.60
CA LEU A 38 8.27 -5.95 7.18
C LEU A 38 6.82 -5.96 6.67
N ALA A 39 6.02 -6.93 7.09
CA ALA A 39 4.62 -7.00 6.72
C ALA A 39 3.86 -5.76 7.21
N ALA A 40 4.15 -5.31 8.43
CA ALA A 40 3.55 -4.09 8.96
C ALA A 40 3.94 -2.84 8.16
N LEU A 41 5.20 -2.77 7.71
CA LEU A 41 5.66 -1.66 6.87
C LEU A 41 4.93 -1.64 5.54
N ILE A 42 4.76 -2.79 4.90
CA ILE A 42 4.03 -2.90 3.64
C ILE A 42 2.57 -2.50 3.83
N HIS A 43 1.97 -2.94 4.93
CA HIS A 43 0.58 -2.59 5.27
C HIS A 43 0.43 -1.06 5.42
N ASN A 44 1.35 -0.43 6.14
CA ASN A 44 1.33 1.02 6.33
C ASN A 44 1.53 1.76 5.00
N PHE A 45 2.42 1.25 4.15
CA PHE A 45 2.63 1.81 2.82
C PHE A 45 1.34 1.79 2.01
N TYR A 46 0.64 0.66 1.97
CA TYR A 46 -0.60 0.56 1.23
C TYR A 46 -1.69 1.48 1.79
N ASN A 47 -1.79 1.58 3.12
CA ASN A 47 -2.73 2.49 3.75
C ASN A 47 -2.47 3.95 3.34
N GLY A 48 -1.20 4.33 3.24
CA GLY A 48 -0.84 5.67 2.78
C GLY A 48 -1.31 5.93 1.36
N ILE A 49 -1.14 4.95 0.47
CA ILE A 49 -1.63 5.06 -0.91
C ILE A 49 -3.15 5.26 -0.94
N GLU A 50 -3.89 4.48 -0.16
CA GLU A 50 -5.35 4.63 -0.11
C GLU A 50 -5.75 6.01 0.40
N ASN A 51 -5.04 6.54 1.40
CA ASN A 51 -5.33 7.87 1.91
C ASN A 51 -5.12 8.95 0.84
N ILE A 52 -4.05 8.83 0.05
CA ILE A 52 -3.81 9.76 -1.05
C ILE A 52 -4.93 9.68 -2.09
N LEU A 53 -5.37 8.47 -2.43
CA LEU A 53 -6.47 8.30 -3.38
C LEU A 53 -7.77 8.92 -2.87
N LYS A 54 -8.09 8.71 -1.60
CA LYS A 54 -9.28 9.29 -0.99
C LYS A 54 -9.23 10.82 -1.03
N GLN A 55 -8.09 11.40 -0.72
CA GLN A 55 -7.94 12.85 -0.74
C GLN A 55 -8.05 13.40 -2.17
N THR A 56 -7.51 12.67 -3.15
CA THR A 56 -7.64 13.04 -4.55
C THR A 56 -9.11 12.99 -4.98
N PHE A 57 -9.86 11.98 -4.57
CA PHE A 57 -11.29 11.88 -4.86
C PHE A 57 -12.03 13.07 -4.26
N GLN A 58 -11.73 13.43 -3.01
CA GLN A 58 -12.37 14.59 -2.37
C GLN A 58 -12.10 15.87 -3.14
N LEU A 59 -10.87 16.06 -3.59
CA LEU A 59 -10.50 17.24 -4.36
C LEU A 59 -11.28 17.33 -5.68
N LYS A 60 -11.47 16.18 -6.34
CA LYS A 60 -12.16 16.11 -7.62
C LYS A 60 -13.66 15.94 -7.50
N SER A 61 -14.19 15.98 -6.29
CA SER A 61 -15.60 15.76 -5.99
C SER A 61 -16.11 14.40 -6.48
N ILE A 62 -15.25 13.39 -6.39
CA ILE A 62 -15.60 12.01 -6.72
C ILE A 62 -16.01 11.31 -5.42
N GLU A 63 -17.11 10.59 -5.47
CA GLU A 63 -17.61 9.87 -4.30
C GLU A 63 -16.64 8.74 -3.92
N ILE A 64 -16.31 8.68 -2.61
CA ILE A 64 -15.46 7.62 -2.07
C ILE A 64 -16.33 6.39 -1.84
N PRO A 65 -15.93 5.20 -2.37
CA PRO A 65 -16.71 3.99 -2.15
C PRO A 65 -16.83 3.63 -0.68
N THR A 66 -17.98 3.05 -0.32
CA THR A 66 -18.26 2.56 1.03
C THR A 66 -18.71 1.10 0.93
N GLY A 67 -18.81 0.43 2.06
CA GLY A 67 -19.22 -0.96 2.09
C GLY A 67 -18.03 -1.90 2.28
N SER A 68 -18.30 -3.20 2.23
CA SER A 68 -17.29 -4.23 2.54
C SER A 68 -16.21 -4.36 1.48
N SER A 69 -16.48 -3.97 0.25
CA SER A 69 -15.52 -4.06 -0.88
C SER A 69 -14.91 -2.72 -1.24
N TRP A 70 -14.91 -1.75 -0.33
CA TRP A 70 -14.51 -0.39 -0.68
C TRP A 70 -13.05 -0.27 -1.14
N HIS A 71 -12.15 -1.13 -0.65
CA HIS A 71 -10.74 -1.11 -1.06
C HIS A 71 -10.59 -1.42 -2.55
N GLN A 72 -11.27 -2.48 -3.01
CA GLN A 72 -11.22 -2.87 -4.42
C GLN A 72 -11.89 -1.83 -5.29
N GLU A 73 -13.02 -1.30 -4.85
CA GLU A 73 -13.75 -0.27 -5.59
C GLU A 73 -12.97 1.02 -5.68
N LEU A 74 -12.21 1.36 -4.64
CA LEU A 74 -11.35 2.55 -4.65
C LEU A 74 -10.31 2.46 -5.77
N LEU A 75 -9.62 1.33 -5.88
CA LEU A 75 -8.62 1.12 -6.92
C LEU A 75 -9.26 1.12 -8.31
N LEU A 76 -10.38 0.42 -8.47
CA LEU A 76 -11.07 0.36 -9.76
C LEU A 76 -11.53 1.75 -10.20
N LYS A 77 -12.10 2.51 -9.29
CA LYS A 77 -12.59 3.85 -9.59
C LYS A 77 -11.44 4.80 -9.91
N ALA A 78 -10.33 4.70 -9.17
CA ALA A 78 -9.15 5.51 -9.46
C ALA A 78 -8.60 5.22 -10.86
N LYS A 79 -8.60 3.96 -11.27
CA LYS A 79 -8.20 3.55 -12.62
C LYS A 79 -9.15 4.12 -13.66
N ASN A 80 -10.45 3.97 -13.45
CA ASN A 80 -11.48 4.41 -14.40
C ASN A 80 -11.51 5.93 -14.56
N GLU A 81 -11.16 6.66 -13.50
CA GLU A 81 -11.10 8.12 -13.51
C GLU A 81 -9.74 8.66 -13.97
N ASN A 82 -8.86 7.77 -14.44
CA ASN A 82 -7.51 8.12 -14.91
C ASN A 82 -6.63 8.79 -13.84
N ILE A 83 -6.91 8.53 -12.57
CA ILE A 83 -6.06 9.02 -11.47
C ILE A 83 -4.80 8.19 -11.38
N ILE A 84 -4.92 6.87 -11.63
CA ILE A 84 -3.79 5.96 -11.70
C ILE A 84 -3.82 5.19 -13.01
N SER A 85 -2.65 4.75 -13.47
CA SER A 85 -2.55 3.93 -14.69
C SER A 85 -3.04 2.51 -14.44
N ASP A 86 -3.36 1.79 -15.51
CA ASP A 86 -3.73 0.37 -15.41
C ASP A 86 -2.61 -0.44 -14.77
N LYS A 87 -1.36 -0.15 -15.14
CA LYS A 87 -0.20 -0.84 -14.60
C LYS A 87 -0.06 -0.62 -13.10
N LEU A 88 -0.24 0.62 -12.65
CA LEU A 88 -0.18 0.92 -11.22
C LEU A 88 -1.34 0.26 -10.47
N ALA A 89 -2.53 0.27 -11.06
CA ALA A 89 -3.69 -0.40 -10.46
C ALA A 89 -3.42 -1.88 -10.24
N ASP A 90 -2.81 -2.56 -11.21
CA ASP A 90 -2.47 -3.97 -11.10
C ASP A 90 -1.46 -4.23 -9.98
N LYS A 91 -0.47 -3.37 -9.84
CA LYS A 91 0.51 -3.48 -8.76
C LYS A 91 -0.14 -3.27 -7.40
N LEU A 92 -1.02 -2.28 -7.30
CA LEU A 92 -1.70 -1.99 -6.03
C LEU A 92 -2.64 -3.11 -5.63
N LYS A 93 -3.20 -3.85 -6.59
CA LYS A 93 -4.01 -5.03 -6.28
C LYS A 93 -3.18 -6.10 -5.56
N GLU A 94 -1.91 -6.24 -5.89
CA GLU A 94 -1.04 -7.20 -5.20
C GLU A 94 -0.86 -6.80 -3.73
N TYR A 95 -0.68 -5.50 -3.46
CA TYR A 95 -0.59 -5.00 -2.09
C TYR A 95 -1.90 -5.16 -1.35
N LEU A 96 -3.03 -4.96 -2.04
CA LEU A 96 -4.33 -5.17 -1.43
C LEU A 96 -4.54 -6.63 -1.03
N GLY A 97 -4.13 -7.57 -1.90
CA GLY A 97 -4.17 -8.99 -1.57
C GLY A 97 -3.31 -9.32 -0.36
N PHE A 98 -2.12 -8.71 -0.27
CA PHE A 98 -1.24 -8.88 0.87
C PHE A 98 -1.86 -8.29 2.14
N ARG A 99 -2.48 -7.12 2.04
CA ARG A 99 -3.16 -6.49 3.17
C ARG A 99 -4.26 -7.40 3.72
N HIS A 100 -5.05 -7.98 2.82
CA HIS A 100 -6.09 -8.91 3.19
C HIS A 100 -5.51 -10.13 3.92
N PHE A 101 -4.46 -10.70 3.36
CA PHE A 101 -3.76 -11.83 3.96
C PHE A 101 -3.24 -11.47 5.36
N PHE A 102 -2.60 -10.31 5.49
CA PHE A 102 -2.01 -9.86 6.75
C PHE A 102 -3.07 -9.66 7.84
N THR A 103 -4.26 -9.14 7.48
CA THR A 103 -5.31 -8.92 8.47
C THR A 103 -5.99 -10.20 8.92
N HIS A 104 -5.94 -11.27 8.10
CA HIS A 104 -6.60 -12.54 8.40
C HIS A 104 -5.66 -13.68 8.75
N ALA A 105 -4.36 -13.48 8.61
CA ALA A 105 -3.35 -14.47 8.97
C ALA A 105 -2.48 -13.95 10.11
N TYR A 106 -1.99 -14.86 10.94
CA TYR A 106 -1.04 -14.48 11.96
C TYR A 106 0.33 -14.22 11.32
N ALA A 107 1.10 -13.31 11.92
CA ALA A 107 2.43 -12.97 11.41
C ALA A 107 3.34 -14.19 11.27
N LEU A 108 3.11 -15.23 12.08
CA LEU A 108 3.90 -16.46 12.04
C LEU A 108 3.70 -17.28 10.77
N ASP A 109 2.60 -17.02 10.04
CA ASP A 109 2.28 -17.75 8.80
C ASP A 109 2.78 -17.03 7.55
N LEU A 110 3.55 -15.95 7.71
CA LEU A 110 4.08 -15.21 6.57
C LEU A 110 5.19 -15.98 5.88
N HIS A 111 5.15 -15.98 4.55
CA HIS A 111 6.16 -16.65 3.72
C HIS A 111 7.09 -15.62 3.10
N PRO A 112 8.41 -15.76 3.29
CA PRO A 112 9.38 -14.80 2.73
C PRO A 112 9.23 -14.60 1.21
N SER A 113 8.96 -15.67 0.47
CA SER A 113 8.85 -15.58 -0.99
C SER A 113 7.76 -14.64 -1.46
N ARG A 114 6.64 -14.56 -0.75
CA ARG A 114 5.54 -13.67 -1.09
C ARG A 114 5.93 -12.20 -0.87
N LEU A 115 6.57 -11.91 0.25
CA LEU A 115 7.04 -10.55 0.56
C LEU A 115 8.14 -10.12 -0.41
N GLU A 116 9.05 -11.03 -0.72
CA GLU A 116 10.14 -10.79 -1.65
C GLU A 116 9.61 -10.40 -3.02
N SER A 117 8.61 -11.12 -3.52
CA SER A 117 7.98 -10.82 -4.80
C SER A 117 7.40 -9.41 -4.84
N LEU A 118 6.68 -9.00 -3.77
CA LEU A 118 6.10 -7.66 -3.70
C LEU A 118 7.18 -6.58 -3.70
N ILE A 119 8.23 -6.76 -2.92
CA ILE A 119 9.29 -5.77 -2.78
C ILE A 119 10.12 -5.65 -4.05
N GLU A 120 10.58 -6.77 -4.61
CA GLU A 120 11.39 -6.76 -5.82
C GLU A 120 10.64 -6.19 -7.01
N LYS A 121 9.37 -6.58 -7.16
CA LYS A 121 8.55 -6.18 -8.29
C LYS A 121 8.23 -4.70 -8.26
N ASN A 122 8.03 -4.12 -7.08
CA ASN A 122 7.54 -2.76 -6.95
C ASN A 122 8.62 -1.74 -6.60
N SER A 123 9.68 -2.12 -5.91
CA SER A 123 10.75 -1.19 -5.57
C SER A 123 11.52 -0.71 -6.81
N ARG A 124 11.57 -1.52 -7.86
CA ARG A 124 12.24 -1.17 -9.11
C ARG A 124 11.47 -0.14 -9.94
N ASN A 125 10.25 0.15 -9.59
CA ASN A 125 9.35 1.01 -10.38
C ASN A 125 8.95 2.28 -9.64
N ILE A 126 9.61 2.57 -8.53
CA ILE A 126 9.33 3.78 -7.75
C ILE A 126 10.23 4.92 -8.19
#